data_4200630cf080d21d5199149506764bba
#
_entry.id   4200630cf080d21d5199149506764bba
#
_cell.length_a   1.000
_cell.length_b   1.000
_cell.length_c   1.000
_cell.angle_alpha   90.00
_cell.angle_beta   90.00
_cell.angle_gamma   90.00
#
_symmetry.space_group_name_H-M   'P 1'
#
loop_
_entity.id
_entity.type
_entity.pdbx_description
1 polymer ?
#
loop_
_entity_poly.entity_id
_entity_poly.type
_entity_poly.pdbx_seq_one_letter_code
_entity_poly.pdbx_strand_id
1 'polypeptide(L)'
;SSAASDVYKRQTLLNALIGRKVSIVSRVPGTTRFSIAGIREMPSAQIVFFDTPGVYRPRNELESAMYTHACRSVLDADVVLFVLPSHEITDGDLDILQRLRDISRDAGRPLEQVPVFAVFNKIDLLDDRAQVLPVIERAREIHPFAEYVPVSALRGDNVERLAQTIVQHLPERERLFADDAALRLPERLLIAEIIREKVFSKLYQEVPQGTAVVVESVRPGDRNPEMLVITANIIVERDNHKAIIIGEKGTRLTAIGRAAREELSAVFGRPVFLQLQVVVRERWTKRPEFIRQLGY
;
A
#
# COMPACT_ATOMS: atom_id res chain seq x y z
N SER A 1 -4.98 5.66 -17.33
CA SER A 1 -3.62 5.20 -16.95
C SER A 1 -2.99 5.96 -15.77
N SER A 2 -3.57 7.10 -15.30
CA SER A 2 -3.03 7.87 -14.16
C SER A 2 -3.11 7.11 -12.82
N ALA A 3 -4.24 6.51 -12.49
CA ALA A 3 -4.48 5.83 -11.22
C ALA A 3 -3.49 4.67 -10.92
N ALA A 4 -3.03 3.94 -11.94
CA ALA A 4 -2.03 2.88 -11.79
C ALA A 4 -0.64 3.43 -11.42
N SER A 5 -0.30 4.62 -11.96
CA SER A 5 0.94 5.32 -11.65
C SER A 5 0.96 5.83 -10.21
N ASP A 6 -0.20 6.21 -9.67
CA ASP A 6 -0.31 6.84 -8.34
C ASP A 6 -0.20 5.83 -7.20
N VAL A 7 -0.74 4.63 -7.36
CA VAL A 7 -0.57 3.53 -6.41
C VAL A 7 0.91 3.15 -6.29
N TYR A 8 1.59 3.01 -7.43
CA TYR A 8 3.03 2.68 -7.46
C TYR A 8 3.89 3.74 -6.75
N LYS A 9 3.59 5.02 -6.91
CA LYS A 9 4.33 6.14 -6.30
C LYS A 9 4.30 6.08 -4.78
N ARG A 10 3.12 5.85 -4.17
CA ARG A 10 2.93 5.83 -2.72
C ARG A 10 3.61 4.63 -2.07
N GLN A 11 3.39 3.44 -2.63
CA GLN A 11 3.95 2.19 -2.10
C GLN A 11 5.49 2.18 -2.14
N THR A 12 6.08 2.66 -3.23
CA THR A 12 7.53 2.79 -3.34
C THR A 12 8.08 3.77 -2.32
N LEU A 13 7.41 4.92 -2.13
CA LEU A 13 7.82 5.91 -1.13
C LEU A 13 7.71 5.37 0.30
N LEU A 14 6.62 4.69 0.62
CA LEU A 14 6.43 4.07 1.92
C LEU A 14 7.51 3.05 2.24
N ASN A 15 7.81 2.16 1.30
CA ASN A 15 8.88 1.17 1.46
C ASN A 15 10.26 1.83 1.63
N ALA A 16 10.53 2.91 0.89
CA ALA A 16 11.77 3.66 1.02
C ALA A 16 11.89 4.38 2.39
N LEU A 17 10.79 4.97 2.87
CA LEU A 17 10.74 5.62 4.19
C LEU A 17 10.95 4.63 5.33
N ILE A 18 10.38 3.43 5.25
CA ILE A 18 10.50 2.41 6.31
C ILE A 18 11.84 1.66 6.22
N GLY A 19 12.50 1.66 5.05
CA GLY A 19 13.76 0.94 4.81
C GLY A 19 13.59 -0.57 4.61
N ARG A 20 12.35 -1.05 4.46
CA ARG A 20 12.01 -2.46 4.15
C ARG A 20 10.70 -2.53 3.38
N LYS A 21 10.46 -3.68 2.73
CA LYS A 21 9.19 -3.89 2.04
C LYS A 21 8.06 -4.17 3.04
N VAL A 22 7.09 -3.28 3.08
CA VAL A 22 5.87 -3.39 3.91
C VAL A 22 4.60 -3.21 3.08
N SER A 23 4.68 -2.56 1.93
CA SER A 23 3.55 -2.35 1.02
C SER A 23 3.81 -3.05 -0.30
N ILE A 24 2.77 -3.62 -0.89
CA ILE A 24 2.86 -4.23 -2.21
C ILE A 24 2.97 -3.16 -3.29
N VAL A 25 3.88 -3.37 -4.23
CA VAL A 25 4.13 -2.44 -5.34
C VAL A 25 3.46 -2.96 -6.60
N SER A 26 2.40 -2.30 -7.07
CA SER A 26 1.68 -2.69 -8.28
C SER A 26 1.20 -1.48 -9.07
N ARG A 27 1.07 -1.67 -10.40
CA ARG A 27 0.49 -0.67 -11.32
C ARG A 27 -1.03 -0.76 -11.43
N VAL A 28 -1.67 -1.71 -10.73
CA VAL A 28 -3.11 -1.94 -10.82
C VAL A 28 -3.82 -1.12 -9.75
N PRO A 29 -4.83 -0.30 -10.10
CA PRO A 29 -5.66 0.43 -9.13
C PRO A 29 -6.37 -0.52 -8.15
N GLY A 30 -6.53 -0.10 -6.89
CA GLY A 30 -7.16 -0.93 -5.85
C GLY A 30 -6.25 -2.04 -5.30
N THR A 31 -4.93 -1.95 -5.54
CA THR A 31 -3.95 -2.91 -5.01
C THR A 31 -3.82 -2.79 -3.49
N THR A 32 -3.76 -1.56 -2.96
CA THR A 32 -3.74 -1.32 -1.51
C THR A 32 -5.15 -1.47 -0.96
N ARG A 33 -5.35 -2.42 -0.07
CA ARG A 33 -6.65 -2.70 0.55
C ARG A 33 -6.65 -2.52 2.06
N PHE A 34 -5.48 -2.54 2.68
CA PHE A 34 -5.30 -2.35 4.11
C PHE A 34 -4.53 -1.07 4.38
N SER A 35 -4.83 -0.43 5.49
CA SER A 35 -3.91 0.56 6.05
C SER A 35 -2.73 -0.22 6.63
N ILE A 36 -1.74 -0.52 5.79
CA ILE A 36 -0.53 -1.19 6.22
C ILE A 36 0.28 -0.16 6.99
N ALA A 37 0.36 -0.37 8.30
CA ALA A 37 1.23 0.44 9.13
C ALA A 37 2.66 -0.09 9.03
N GLY A 38 3.60 0.78 8.70
CA GLY A 38 5.03 0.54 8.87
C GLY A 38 5.57 1.42 9.97
N ILE A 39 6.54 0.95 10.74
CA ILE A 39 7.24 1.77 11.72
C ILE A 39 8.66 2.03 11.23
N ARG A 40 9.08 3.28 11.37
CA ARG A 40 10.47 3.70 11.28
C ARG A 40 10.92 4.21 12.63
N GLU A 41 11.91 3.56 13.23
CA GLU A 41 12.61 4.07 14.39
C GLU A 41 13.63 5.12 13.98
N MET A 42 13.62 6.24 14.67
CA MET A 42 14.58 7.34 14.55
C MET A 42 15.17 7.61 15.93
N PRO A 43 16.37 8.22 16.05
CA PRO A 43 16.99 8.45 17.36
C PRO A 43 16.13 9.20 18.37
N SER A 44 15.27 10.12 17.89
CA SER A 44 14.42 10.97 18.72
C SER A 44 12.91 10.75 18.54
N ALA A 45 12.50 9.83 17.66
CA ALA A 45 11.09 9.66 17.33
C ALA A 45 10.78 8.28 16.78
N GLN A 46 9.52 7.89 16.89
CA GLN A 46 8.95 6.73 16.20
C GLN A 46 7.91 7.24 15.20
N ILE A 47 8.14 6.95 13.91
CA ILE A 47 7.18 7.30 12.85
C ILE A 47 6.37 6.07 12.48
N VAL A 48 5.06 6.15 12.64
CA VAL A 48 4.12 5.10 12.22
C VAL A 48 3.46 5.54 10.92
N PHE A 49 3.68 4.77 9.84
CA PHE A 49 3.11 5.06 8.53
C PHE A 49 1.89 4.20 8.25
N PHE A 50 0.88 4.82 7.69
CA PHE A 50 -0.32 4.17 7.16
C PHE A 50 -0.39 4.39 5.65
N ASP A 51 -0.48 3.31 4.86
CA ASP A 51 -0.81 3.40 3.44
C ASP A 51 -2.32 3.26 3.29
N THR A 52 -2.96 4.32 2.88
CA THR A 52 -4.41 4.34 2.71
C THR A 52 -4.80 3.80 1.34
N PRO A 53 -5.87 3.00 1.22
CA PRO A 53 -6.50 2.74 -0.06
C PRO A 53 -6.82 4.06 -0.80
N GLY A 54 -6.83 4.03 -2.13
CA GLY A 54 -7.18 5.23 -2.91
C GLY A 54 -8.55 5.80 -2.51
N VAL A 55 -8.62 7.10 -2.28
CA VAL A 55 -9.85 7.80 -1.93
C VAL A 55 -10.69 8.01 -3.21
N TYR A 56 -11.60 7.08 -3.51
CA TYR A 56 -12.52 7.17 -4.63
C TYR A 56 -13.95 6.80 -4.21
N ARG A 57 -14.94 7.16 -5.00
CA ARG A 57 -16.34 6.81 -4.68
C ARG A 57 -16.52 5.30 -4.71
N PRO A 58 -16.96 4.68 -3.61
CA PRO A 58 -17.13 3.24 -3.54
C PRO A 58 -18.29 2.77 -4.43
N ARG A 59 -18.09 1.65 -5.12
CA ARG A 59 -19.06 1.02 -6.02
C ARG A 59 -19.67 -0.26 -5.46
N ASN A 60 -19.07 -0.79 -4.38
CA ASN A 60 -19.52 -2.02 -3.71
C ASN A 60 -19.12 -2.00 -2.22
N GLU A 61 -19.58 -2.98 -1.46
CA GLU A 61 -19.32 -3.09 -0.02
C GLU A 61 -17.83 -3.16 0.34
N LEU A 62 -17.04 -3.87 -0.47
CA LEU A 62 -15.59 -3.93 -0.27
C LEU A 62 -14.94 -2.54 -0.40
N GLU A 63 -15.29 -1.81 -1.47
CA GLU A 63 -14.78 -0.46 -1.69
C GLU A 63 -15.27 0.51 -0.59
N SER A 64 -16.49 0.33 -0.07
CA SER A 64 -17.02 1.10 1.05
C SER A 64 -16.23 0.86 2.34
N ALA A 65 -15.90 -0.40 2.64
CA ALA A 65 -15.05 -0.73 3.78
C ALA A 65 -13.66 -0.12 3.66
N MET A 66 -13.02 -0.24 2.47
CA MET A 66 -11.72 0.37 2.19
C MET A 66 -11.76 1.90 2.33
N TYR A 67 -12.80 2.56 1.83
CA TYR A 67 -13.00 3.99 1.96
C TYR A 67 -13.13 4.42 3.42
N THR A 68 -13.92 3.70 4.22
CA THR A 68 -14.07 3.97 5.66
C THR A 68 -12.73 3.86 6.40
N HIS A 69 -11.92 2.85 6.07
CA HIS A 69 -10.58 2.71 6.64
C HIS A 69 -9.65 3.86 6.24
N ALA A 70 -9.66 4.28 4.97
CA ALA A 70 -8.88 5.41 4.49
C ALA A 70 -9.26 6.71 5.25
N CYS A 71 -10.56 6.96 5.42
CA CYS A 71 -11.07 8.11 6.17
C CYS A 71 -10.54 8.13 7.61
N ARG A 72 -10.66 7.01 8.34
CA ARG A 72 -10.17 6.90 9.72
C ARG A 72 -8.66 7.15 9.81
N SER A 73 -7.88 6.57 8.91
CA SER A 73 -6.41 6.76 8.90
C SER A 73 -6.02 8.22 8.71
N VAL A 74 -6.75 8.99 7.87
CA VAL A 74 -6.50 10.43 7.68
C VAL A 74 -6.84 11.22 8.93
N LEU A 75 -7.91 10.84 9.65
CA LEU A 75 -8.35 11.53 10.86
C LEU A 75 -7.39 11.34 12.04
N ASP A 76 -6.82 10.15 12.15
CA ASP A 76 -5.90 9.79 13.23
C ASP A 76 -4.46 10.22 12.95
N ALA A 77 -4.14 10.67 11.72
CA ALA A 77 -2.80 11.08 11.34
C ALA A 77 -2.37 12.41 11.99
N ASP A 78 -1.12 12.46 12.47
CA ASP A 78 -0.48 13.70 12.90
C ASP A 78 0.07 14.51 11.72
N VAL A 79 0.45 13.83 10.63
CA VAL A 79 0.96 14.40 9.36
C VAL A 79 0.37 13.62 8.20
N VAL A 80 -0.04 14.31 7.15
CA VAL A 80 -0.52 13.71 5.90
C VAL A 80 0.50 13.94 4.78
N LEU A 81 0.95 12.88 4.13
CA LEU A 81 1.81 12.97 2.95
C LEU A 81 0.95 12.90 1.68
N PHE A 82 0.80 14.01 0.99
CA PHE A 82 0.13 14.09 -0.30
C PHE A 82 1.14 13.90 -1.42
N VAL A 83 1.16 12.70 -2.02
CA VAL A 83 2.20 12.30 -2.97
C VAL A 83 1.80 12.66 -4.39
N LEU A 84 2.53 13.59 -4.98
CA LEU A 84 2.35 14.13 -6.33
C LEU A 84 3.46 13.63 -7.28
N PRO A 85 3.21 13.59 -8.59
CA PRO A 85 4.28 13.46 -9.57
C PRO A 85 5.14 14.73 -9.63
N SER A 86 6.43 14.59 -9.96
CA SER A 86 7.36 15.72 -10.02
C SER A 86 7.25 16.58 -11.29
N HIS A 87 6.49 16.14 -12.29
CA HIS A 87 6.43 16.78 -13.61
C HIS A 87 5.14 17.56 -13.85
N GLU A 88 4.01 17.17 -13.22
CA GLU A 88 2.73 17.88 -13.36
C GLU A 88 1.75 17.53 -12.23
N ILE A 89 0.78 18.40 -11.98
CA ILE A 89 -0.38 18.14 -11.11
C ILE A 89 -1.59 17.96 -12.03
N THR A 90 -2.23 16.80 -11.95
CA THR A 90 -3.37 16.43 -12.79
C THR A 90 -4.72 16.78 -12.13
N ASP A 91 -5.81 16.82 -12.91
CA ASP A 91 -7.16 16.96 -12.37
C ASP A 91 -7.50 15.82 -11.39
N GLY A 92 -6.95 14.63 -11.61
CA GLY A 92 -7.10 13.51 -10.68
C GLY A 92 -6.48 13.77 -9.31
N ASP A 93 -5.34 14.46 -9.25
CA ASP A 93 -4.71 14.85 -7.99
C ASP A 93 -5.56 15.90 -7.26
N LEU A 94 -6.14 16.84 -8.01
CA LEU A 94 -7.06 17.86 -7.46
C LEU A 94 -8.33 17.23 -6.90
N ASP A 95 -8.92 16.28 -7.60
CA ASP A 95 -10.07 15.52 -7.13
C ASP A 95 -9.80 14.77 -5.82
N ILE A 96 -8.61 14.15 -5.69
CA ILE A 96 -8.20 13.46 -4.46
C ILE A 96 -8.07 14.47 -3.31
N LEU A 97 -7.43 15.61 -3.54
CA LEU A 97 -7.27 16.64 -2.52
C LEU A 97 -8.63 17.20 -2.06
N GLN A 98 -9.55 17.44 -3.00
CA GLN A 98 -10.89 17.91 -2.66
C GLN A 98 -11.65 16.88 -1.81
N ARG A 99 -11.56 15.60 -2.13
CA ARG A 99 -12.17 14.52 -1.34
C ARG A 99 -11.58 14.42 0.06
N LEU A 100 -10.26 14.58 0.19
CA LEU A 100 -9.61 14.61 1.50
C LEU A 100 -10.15 15.77 2.36
N ARG A 101 -10.36 16.95 1.77
CA ARG A 101 -10.99 18.09 2.46
C ARG A 101 -12.42 17.77 2.91
N ASP A 102 -13.22 17.18 2.04
CA ASP A 102 -14.60 16.84 2.34
C ASP A 102 -14.68 15.81 3.48
N ILE A 103 -13.89 14.73 3.40
CA ILE A 103 -13.79 13.70 4.44
C ILE A 103 -13.36 14.29 5.78
N SER A 104 -12.31 15.09 5.77
CA SER A 104 -11.76 15.71 7.00
C SER A 104 -12.78 16.64 7.65
N ARG A 105 -13.53 17.40 6.84
CA ARG A 105 -14.60 18.29 7.31
C ARG A 105 -15.76 17.51 7.91
N ASP A 106 -16.25 16.48 7.21
CA ASP A 106 -17.37 15.65 7.64
C ASP A 106 -17.06 14.91 8.96
N ALA A 107 -15.80 14.59 9.16
CA ALA A 107 -15.32 13.95 10.37
C ALA A 107 -15.01 14.93 11.53
N GLY A 108 -15.22 16.22 11.34
CA GLY A 108 -15.03 17.24 12.36
C GLY A 108 -13.57 17.66 12.60
N ARG A 109 -12.63 17.23 11.74
CA ARG A 109 -11.22 17.65 11.77
C ARG A 109 -10.81 18.16 10.39
N PRO A 110 -11.03 19.45 10.08
CA PRO A 110 -10.67 20.04 8.79
C PRO A 110 -9.22 19.80 8.40
N LEU A 111 -8.96 19.55 7.12
CA LEU A 111 -7.62 19.22 6.62
C LEU A 111 -6.59 20.32 6.92
N GLU A 112 -7.04 21.56 7.02
CA GLU A 112 -6.23 22.73 7.37
C GLU A 112 -5.67 22.69 8.80
N GLN A 113 -6.22 21.83 9.67
CA GLN A 113 -5.74 21.62 11.05
C GLN A 113 -4.70 20.49 11.14
N VAL A 114 -4.40 19.81 10.03
CA VAL A 114 -3.42 18.73 9.96
C VAL A 114 -2.28 19.19 9.05
N PRO A 115 -1.02 19.08 9.45
CA PRO A 115 0.10 19.32 8.55
C PRO A 115 0.03 18.41 7.31
N VAL A 116 -0.19 18.97 6.13
CA VAL A 116 -0.17 18.25 4.87
C VAL A 116 1.09 18.61 4.12
N PHE A 117 1.90 17.62 3.75
CA PHE A 117 3.11 17.80 2.98
C PHE A 117 2.84 17.49 1.51
N ALA A 118 3.23 18.36 0.60
CA ALA A 118 3.30 18.05 -0.82
C ALA A 118 4.62 17.32 -1.10
N VAL A 119 4.55 16.02 -1.42
CA VAL A 119 5.73 15.20 -1.71
C VAL A 119 5.77 14.92 -3.21
N PHE A 120 6.73 15.54 -3.91
CA PHE A 120 6.91 15.40 -5.37
C PHE A 120 7.83 14.22 -5.64
N ASN A 121 7.25 13.05 -5.94
CA ASN A 121 8.02 11.83 -6.17
C ASN A 121 8.42 11.67 -7.64
N LYS A 122 9.49 10.89 -7.88
CA LYS A 122 10.08 10.57 -9.17
C LYS A 122 10.90 11.72 -9.79
N ILE A 123 11.59 12.51 -8.96
CA ILE A 123 12.54 13.52 -9.48
C ILE A 123 13.69 12.93 -10.31
N ASP A 124 13.90 11.62 -10.22
CA ASP A 124 14.86 10.87 -11.04
C ASP A 124 14.46 10.78 -12.52
N LEU A 125 13.22 11.09 -12.86
CA LEU A 125 12.72 11.12 -14.25
C LEU A 125 12.83 12.52 -14.89
N LEU A 126 13.24 13.54 -14.13
CA LEU A 126 13.45 14.89 -14.64
C LEU A 126 14.85 14.99 -15.24
N ASP A 127 14.96 15.58 -16.43
CA ASP A 127 16.25 15.85 -17.07
C ASP A 127 17.05 16.91 -16.27
N ASP A 128 16.34 17.90 -15.72
CA ASP A 128 16.87 18.89 -14.78
C ASP A 128 15.98 18.95 -13.54
N ARG A 129 16.58 18.85 -12.35
CA ARG A 129 15.86 18.95 -11.07
C ARG A 129 15.12 20.27 -10.88
N ALA A 130 15.55 21.35 -11.55
CA ALA A 130 14.87 22.63 -11.53
C ALA A 130 13.45 22.59 -12.15
N GLN A 131 13.17 21.60 -13.00
CA GLN A 131 11.84 21.41 -13.61
C GLN A 131 10.75 21.12 -12.58
N VAL A 132 11.08 20.73 -11.35
CA VAL A 132 10.07 20.57 -10.29
C VAL A 132 9.56 21.91 -9.76
N LEU A 133 10.30 23.02 -9.92
CA LEU A 133 9.93 24.32 -9.35
C LEU A 133 8.58 24.86 -9.85
N PRO A 134 8.26 24.85 -11.15
CA PRO A 134 6.93 25.26 -11.61
C PRO A 134 5.79 24.41 -11.03
N VAL A 135 6.04 23.12 -10.77
CA VAL A 135 5.06 22.21 -10.16
C VAL A 135 4.82 22.57 -8.70
N ILE A 136 5.88 22.93 -7.97
CA ILE A 136 5.81 23.42 -6.58
C ILE A 136 5.01 24.73 -6.52
N GLU A 137 5.29 25.70 -7.41
CA GLU A 137 4.54 26.96 -7.45
C GLU A 137 3.05 26.70 -7.72
N ARG A 138 2.73 25.80 -8.63
CA ARG A 138 1.34 25.40 -8.88
C ARG A 138 0.70 24.75 -7.66
N ALA A 139 1.42 23.91 -6.92
CA ALA A 139 0.92 23.29 -5.68
C ALA A 139 0.59 24.34 -4.61
N ARG A 140 1.39 25.41 -4.49
CA ARG A 140 1.14 26.54 -3.55
C ARG A 140 -0.18 27.25 -3.81
N GLU A 141 -0.58 27.36 -5.08
CA GLU A 141 -1.86 27.98 -5.44
C GLU A 141 -3.07 27.10 -5.07
N ILE A 142 -2.88 25.78 -4.98
CA ILE A 142 -3.96 24.81 -4.79
C ILE A 142 -4.28 24.59 -3.31
N HIS A 143 -3.25 24.51 -2.47
CA HIS A 143 -3.40 24.27 -1.03
C HIS A 143 -2.18 24.82 -0.27
N PRO A 144 -2.38 25.40 0.94
CA PRO A 144 -1.28 25.81 1.80
C PRO A 144 -0.64 24.58 2.47
N PHE A 145 0.17 23.83 1.72
CA PHE A 145 0.91 22.71 2.26
C PHE A 145 1.92 23.19 3.32
N ALA A 146 2.08 22.42 4.40
CA ALA A 146 3.05 22.73 5.43
C ALA A 146 4.49 22.60 4.92
N GLU A 147 4.75 21.63 4.02
CA GLU A 147 6.07 21.38 3.43
C GLU A 147 5.95 20.99 1.95
N TYR A 148 7.02 21.26 1.18
CA TYR A 148 7.16 20.95 -0.24
C TYR A 148 8.46 20.17 -0.44
N VAL A 149 8.36 18.84 -0.58
CA VAL A 149 9.55 17.96 -0.55
C VAL A 149 9.66 17.16 -1.85
N PRO A 150 10.61 17.52 -2.75
CA PRO A 150 10.93 16.71 -3.91
C PRO A 150 11.75 15.48 -3.50
N VAL A 151 11.34 14.28 -3.98
CA VAL A 151 11.98 13.01 -3.64
C VAL A 151 12.13 12.08 -4.85
N SER A 152 13.10 11.18 -4.81
CA SER A 152 13.07 9.94 -5.59
C SER A 152 12.99 8.75 -4.64
N ALA A 153 11.81 8.18 -4.53
CA ALA A 153 11.61 6.97 -3.73
C ALA A 153 12.41 5.78 -4.28
N LEU A 154 12.67 5.75 -5.59
CA LEU A 154 13.43 4.69 -6.26
C LEU A 154 14.92 4.77 -5.97
N ARG A 155 15.49 5.98 -5.99
CA ARG A 155 16.93 6.22 -5.77
C ARG A 155 17.28 6.57 -4.33
N GLY A 156 16.29 6.86 -3.47
CA GLY A 156 16.48 7.30 -2.10
C GLY A 156 16.77 8.81 -1.96
N ASP A 157 16.75 9.59 -3.06
CA ASP A 157 17.01 11.02 -3.03
C ASP A 157 16.00 11.73 -2.13
N ASN A 158 16.47 12.49 -1.14
CA ASN A 158 15.69 13.26 -0.16
C ASN A 158 14.73 12.44 0.74
N VAL A 159 14.74 11.11 0.71
CA VAL A 159 13.89 10.27 1.56
C VAL A 159 14.23 10.46 3.03
N GLU A 160 15.52 10.52 3.38
CA GLU A 160 15.97 10.77 4.74
C GLU A 160 15.58 12.17 5.22
N ARG A 161 15.74 13.18 4.37
CA ARG A 161 15.30 14.55 4.65
C ARG A 161 13.80 14.61 4.90
N LEU A 162 12.99 13.93 4.09
CA LEU A 162 11.55 13.84 4.31
C LEU A 162 11.21 13.23 5.68
N ALA A 163 11.90 12.15 6.07
CA ALA A 163 11.68 11.54 7.38
C ALA A 163 12.03 12.50 8.53
N GLN A 164 13.13 13.24 8.43
CA GLN A 164 13.51 14.24 9.41
C GLN A 164 12.51 15.41 9.47
N THR A 165 12.00 15.86 8.32
CA THR A 165 10.97 16.89 8.25
C THR A 165 9.66 16.42 8.91
N ILE A 166 9.27 15.15 8.70
CA ILE A 166 8.11 14.56 9.38
C ILE A 166 8.29 14.64 10.90
N VAL A 167 9.45 14.21 11.42
CA VAL A 167 9.73 14.24 12.89
C VAL A 167 9.54 15.64 13.50
N GLN A 168 9.90 16.70 12.78
CA GLN A 168 9.74 18.08 13.25
C GLN A 168 8.27 18.51 13.43
N HIS A 169 7.33 17.81 12.80
CA HIS A 169 5.90 18.09 12.87
C HIS A 169 5.13 17.07 13.72
N LEU A 170 5.80 16.04 14.24
CA LEU A 170 5.17 15.07 15.14
C LEU A 170 5.01 15.66 16.55
N PRO A 171 3.90 15.39 17.22
CA PRO A 171 3.73 15.78 18.62
C PRO A 171 4.62 14.94 19.54
N GLU A 172 5.07 15.53 20.65
CA GLU A 172 5.73 14.79 21.72
C GLU A 172 4.74 13.89 22.42
N ARG A 173 4.97 12.58 22.36
CA ARG A 173 4.15 11.53 22.99
C ARG A 173 5.04 10.38 23.46
N GLU A 174 4.50 9.56 24.35
CA GLU A 174 5.09 8.25 24.63
C GLU A 174 5.14 7.38 23.37
N ARG A 175 6.14 6.50 23.28
CA ARG A 175 6.25 5.55 22.17
C ARG A 175 4.98 4.69 22.09
N LEU A 176 4.39 4.59 20.92
CA LEU A 176 3.21 3.77 20.69
C LEU A 176 3.53 2.28 20.68
N PHE A 177 4.76 1.92 20.28
CA PHE A 177 5.19 0.54 20.14
C PHE A 177 6.53 0.33 20.85
N ALA A 178 6.67 -0.81 21.56
CA ALA A 178 7.93 -1.21 22.18
C ALA A 178 8.98 -1.55 21.11
N ASP A 179 10.27 -1.50 21.46
CA ASP A 179 11.40 -1.69 20.54
C ASP A 179 11.37 -3.02 19.75
N ASP A 180 10.72 -4.07 20.27
CA ASP A 180 10.51 -5.36 19.60
C ASP A 180 9.21 -5.45 18.78
N ALA A 181 8.35 -4.48 18.90
CA ALA A 181 7.13 -4.37 18.12
C ALA A 181 7.39 -3.73 16.73
N ALA A 182 8.54 -3.97 16.12
CA ALA A 182 8.70 -3.78 14.69
C ALA A 182 7.47 -4.41 14.05
N LEU A 183 6.53 -3.59 13.57
CA LEU A 183 5.21 -4.01 13.17
C LEU A 183 5.30 -5.29 12.36
N ARG A 184 5.08 -6.36 13.03
CA ARG A 184 4.68 -7.57 12.35
C ARG A 184 3.26 -7.27 11.91
N LEU A 185 3.11 -6.76 10.69
CA LEU A 185 1.91 -7.14 9.93
C LEU A 185 1.63 -8.58 10.36
N PRO A 186 0.41 -8.93 10.82
CA PRO A 186 0.16 -10.32 11.15
C PRO A 186 0.79 -11.12 10.03
N GLU A 187 1.73 -11.99 10.35
CA GLU A 187 2.57 -12.71 9.37
C GLU A 187 1.74 -13.19 8.18
N ARG A 188 0.52 -13.64 8.48
CA ARG A 188 -0.46 -14.06 7.48
C ARG A 188 -0.90 -12.94 6.53
N LEU A 189 -1.00 -11.71 7.02
CA LEU A 189 -1.39 -10.58 6.18
C LEU A 189 -0.26 -10.19 5.22
N LEU A 190 0.98 -10.15 5.70
CA LEU A 190 2.14 -9.89 4.86
C LEU A 190 2.29 -10.97 3.76
N ILE A 191 2.11 -12.24 4.12
CA ILE A 191 2.13 -13.35 3.17
C ILE A 191 1.02 -13.18 2.12
N ALA A 192 -0.21 -12.88 2.57
CA ALA A 192 -1.34 -12.68 1.67
C ALA A 192 -1.10 -11.53 0.69
N GLU A 193 -0.54 -10.43 1.15
CA GLU A 193 -0.25 -9.27 0.32
C GLU A 193 0.87 -9.54 -0.70
N ILE A 194 1.94 -10.25 -0.31
CA ILE A 194 3.01 -10.65 -1.25
C ILE A 194 2.43 -11.56 -2.35
N ILE A 195 1.62 -12.56 -1.99
CA ILE A 195 0.99 -13.45 -2.97
C ILE A 195 0.07 -12.64 -3.89
N ARG A 196 -0.75 -11.75 -3.33
CA ARG A 196 -1.67 -10.90 -4.10
C ARG A 196 -0.93 -9.99 -5.08
N GLU A 197 0.21 -9.41 -4.69
CA GLU A 197 1.08 -8.64 -5.58
C GLU A 197 1.52 -9.47 -6.79
N LYS A 198 1.91 -10.75 -6.57
CA LYS A 198 2.33 -11.60 -7.69
C LYS A 198 1.18 -11.97 -8.61
N VAL A 199 -0.03 -12.13 -8.07
CA VAL A 199 -1.23 -12.27 -8.91
C VAL A 199 -1.39 -11.04 -9.80
N PHE A 200 -1.36 -9.83 -9.23
CA PHE A 200 -1.50 -8.59 -9.98
C PHE A 200 -0.37 -8.35 -10.98
N SER A 201 0.88 -8.63 -10.61
CA SER A 201 2.04 -8.39 -11.47
C SER A 201 2.11 -9.35 -12.67
N LYS A 202 1.59 -10.57 -12.55
CA LYS A 202 1.63 -11.59 -13.61
C LYS A 202 0.43 -11.57 -14.53
N LEU A 203 -0.69 -10.97 -14.14
CA LEU A 203 -1.94 -10.98 -14.91
C LEU A 203 -2.28 -9.63 -15.55
N TYR A 204 -1.58 -8.54 -15.19
CA TYR A 204 -1.73 -7.18 -15.74
C TYR A 204 -3.20 -6.72 -15.89
N GLN A 205 -3.75 -6.73 -17.10
CA GLN A 205 -5.08 -6.20 -17.40
C GLN A 205 -6.22 -7.21 -17.17
N GLU A 206 -5.89 -8.48 -16.96
CA GLU A 206 -6.87 -9.56 -16.80
C GLU A 206 -7.21 -9.88 -15.33
N VAL A 207 -6.67 -9.08 -14.37
CA VAL A 207 -6.90 -9.35 -12.95
C VAL A 207 -8.34 -9.02 -12.59
N PRO A 208 -9.10 -9.99 -12.07
CA PRO A 208 -10.42 -9.74 -11.56
C PRO A 208 -10.34 -8.82 -10.34
N GLN A 209 -11.09 -7.70 -10.33
CA GLN A 209 -11.14 -6.76 -9.19
C GLN A 209 -11.54 -7.45 -7.87
N GLY A 210 -12.31 -8.54 -7.96
CA GLY A 210 -12.69 -9.39 -6.84
C GLY A 210 -11.67 -10.51 -6.54
N THR A 211 -10.36 -10.23 -6.49
CA THR A 211 -9.35 -11.22 -6.08
C THR A 211 -8.84 -10.91 -4.68
N ALA A 212 -8.92 -11.88 -3.76
CA ALA A 212 -8.32 -11.81 -2.43
C ALA A 212 -7.39 -13.00 -2.19
N VAL A 213 -6.59 -12.94 -1.13
CA VAL A 213 -5.75 -14.07 -0.69
C VAL A 213 -6.03 -14.33 0.78
N VAL A 214 -6.28 -15.60 1.12
CA VAL A 214 -6.47 -16.08 2.48
C VAL A 214 -5.35 -17.06 2.81
N VAL A 215 -4.59 -16.78 3.86
CA VAL A 215 -3.57 -17.71 4.37
C VAL A 215 -4.23 -18.65 5.37
N GLU A 216 -4.30 -19.92 4.99
CA GLU A 216 -4.93 -20.97 5.81
C GLU A 216 -3.99 -21.42 6.94
N SER A 217 -2.73 -21.66 6.62
CA SER A 217 -1.74 -22.10 7.61
C SER A 217 -0.35 -21.58 7.30
N VAL A 218 0.40 -21.36 8.39
CA VAL A 218 1.83 -21.08 8.38
C VAL A 218 2.44 -21.96 9.49
N ARG A 219 3.34 -22.87 9.12
CA ARG A 219 3.95 -23.82 10.07
C ARG A 219 5.36 -24.20 9.67
N PRO A 220 6.19 -24.66 10.59
CA PRO A 220 7.47 -25.28 10.26
C PRO A 220 7.27 -26.53 9.40
N GLY A 221 8.26 -26.89 8.61
CA GLY A 221 8.26 -28.14 7.84
C GLY A 221 8.48 -29.35 8.71
N ASP A 222 7.74 -30.44 8.46
CA ASP A 222 7.80 -31.65 9.28
C ASP A 222 9.19 -32.34 9.24
N ARG A 223 9.89 -32.28 8.10
CA ARG A 223 11.23 -32.86 7.90
C ARG A 223 12.36 -31.85 8.06
N ASN A 224 12.06 -30.56 7.89
CA ASN A 224 13.01 -29.47 8.01
C ASN A 224 12.33 -28.29 8.71
N PRO A 225 12.53 -28.14 10.05
CA PRO A 225 11.93 -27.05 10.83
C PRO A 225 12.34 -25.64 10.38
N GLU A 226 13.51 -25.50 9.72
CA GLU A 226 13.95 -24.22 9.14
C GLU A 226 13.10 -23.79 7.92
N MET A 227 12.44 -24.75 7.26
CA MET A 227 11.55 -24.48 6.14
C MET A 227 10.19 -23.99 6.66
N LEU A 228 9.68 -22.89 6.09
CA LEU A 228 8.35 -22.39 6.35
C LEU A 228 7.36 -22.99 5.34
N VAL A 229 6.38 -23.74 5.83
CA VAL A 229 5.30 -24.30 5.00
C VAL A 229 4.09 -23.38 5.08
N ILE A 230 3.69 -22.81 3.94
CA ILE A 230 2.58 -21.89 3.81
C ILE A 230 1.53 -22.50 2.89
N THR A 231 0.28 -22.51 3.36
CA THR A 231 -0.89 -22.87 2.53
C THR A 231 -1.78 -21.64 2.40
N ALA A 232 -2.12 -21.26 1.16
CA ALA A 232 -2.95 -20.10 0.91
C ALA A 232 -3.90 -20.31 -0.27
N ASN A 233 -5.06 -19.67 -0.20
CA ASN A 233 -6.11 -19.67 -1.20
C ASN A 233 -6.20 -18.32 -1.88
N ILE A 234 -6.16 -18.32 -3.22
CA ILE A 234 -6.50 -17.15 -4.04
C ILE A 234 -8.01 -17.21 -4.28
N ILE A 235 -8.74 -16.27 -3.72
CA ILE A 235 -10.21 -16.20 -3.78
C ILE A 235 -10.61 -15.35 -4.98
N VAL A 236 -11.54 -15.86 -5.76
CA VAL A 236 -12.13 -15.16 -6.92
C VAL A 236 -13.64 -15.29 -6.90
N GLU A 237 -14.35 -14.45 -7.67
CA GLU A 237 -15.81 -14.45 -7.68
C GLU A 237 -16.46 -15.44 -8.67
N ARG A 238 -15.73 -15.87 -9.72
CA ARG A 238 -16.28 -16.65 -10.84
C ARG A 238 -15.27 -17.66 -11.36
N ASP A 239 -15.77 -18.72 -12.00
CA ASP A 239 -14.94 -19.77 -12.61
C ASP A 239 -14.06 -19.26 -13.75
N ASN A 240 -14.53 -18.31 -14.56
CA ASN A 240 -13.69 -17.70 -15.59
C ASN A 240 -12.48 -16.97 -14.99
N HIS A 241 -12.64 -16.30 -13.84
CA HIS A 241 -11.54 -15.69 -13.09
C HIS A 241 -10.55 -16.74 -12.58
N LYS A 242 -11.06 -17.87 -12.08
CA LYS A 242 -10.24 -19.01 -11.68
C LYS A 242 -9.41 -19.54 -12.85
N ALA A 243 -10.03 -19.72 -14.02
CA ALA A 243 -9.34 -20.16 -15.23
C ALA A 243 -8.22 -19.19 -15.66
N ILE A 244 -8.46 -17.87 -15.57
CA ILE A 244 -7.46 -16.83 -15.88
C ILE A 244 -6.24 -16.94 -14.96
N ILE A 245 -6.44 -17.12 -13.64
CA ILE A 245 -5.35 -17.20 -12.65
C ILE A 245 -4.57 -18.51 -12.80
N ILE A 246 -5.24 -19.63 -13.06
CA ILE A 246 -4.58 -20.92 -13.26
C ILE A 246 -3.76 -20.90 -14.54
N GLY A 247 -4.34 -20.39 -15.64
CA GLY A 247 -3.75 -20.37 -16.96
C GLY A 247 -3.73 -21.76 -17.61
N GLU A 248 -3.27 -21.82 -18.85
CA GLU A 248 -3.15 -23.09 -19.59
C GLU A 248 -2.23 -24.06 -18.84
N LYS A 249 -2.75 -25.26 -18.54
CA LYS A 249 -2.03 -26.32 -17.79
C LYS A 249 -1.39 -25.85 -16.48
N GLY A 250 -1.94 -24.79 -15.84
CA GLY A 250 -1.47 -24.27 -14.56
C GLY A 250 -0.22 -23.37 -14.63
N THR A 251 0.20 -22.97 -15.83
CA THR A 251 1.45 -22.21 -16.04
C THR A 251 1.45 -20.87 -15.31
N ARG A 252 0.33 -20.13 -15.29
CA ARG A 252 0.24 -18.83 -14.62
C ARG A 252 0.30 -19.00 -13.11
N LEU A 253 -0.45 -19.94 -12.54
CA LEU A 253 -0.43 -20.22 -11.10
C LEU A 253 0.96 -20.64 -10.63
N THR A 254 1.65 -21.48 -11.42
CA THR A 254 3.04 -21.89 -11.14
C THR A 254 4.00 -20.69 -11.15
N ALA A 255 3.86 -19.77 -12.11
CA ALA A 255 4.69 -18.56 -12.18
C ALA A 255 4.42 -17.61 -10.99
N ILE A 256 3.15 -17.46 -10.60
CA ILE A 256 2.74 -16.69 -9.40
C ILE A 256 3.37 -17.33 -8.15
N GLY A 257 3.21 -18.63 -7.97
CA GLY A 257 3.73 -19.37 -6.82
C GLY A 257 5.25 -19.30 -6.70
N ARG A 258 5.97 -19.40 -7.83
CA ARG A 258 7.44 -19.27 -7.85
C ARG A 258 7.86 -17.87 -7.40
N ALA A 259 7.31 -16.82 -8.01
CA ALA A 259 7.66 -15.44 -7.68
C ALA A 259 7.30 -15.07 -6.23
N ALA A 260 6.15 -15.54 -5.73
CA ALA A 260 5.76 -15.35 -4.34
C ALA A 260 6.71 -16.08 -3.38
N ARG A 261 7.06 -17.32 -3.66
CA ARG A 261 7.98 -18.13 -2.84
C ARG A 261 9.36 -17.49 -2.73
N GLU A 262 9.93 -17.04 -3.87
CA GLU A 262 11.24 -16.38 -3.90
C GLU A 262 11.25 -15.15 -3.00
N GLU A 263 10.23 -14.32 -3.09
CA GLU A 263 10.14 -13.12 -2.26
C GLU A 263 9.87 -13.42 -0.79
N LEU A 264 8.96 -14.35 -0.48
CA LEU A 264 8.71 -14.80 0.89
C LEU A 264 9.97 -15.36 1.53
N SER A 265 10.78 -16.14 0.78
CA SER A 265 12.06 -16.64 1.27
C SER A 265 13.04 -15.53 1.61
N ALA A 266 13.09 -14.47 0.78
CA ALA A 266 13.93 -13.30 1.04
C ALA A 266 13.45 -12.51 2.27
N VAL A 267 12.13 -12.31 2.40
CA VAL A 267 11.52 -11.56 3.51
C VAL A 267 11.71 -12.27 4.85
N PHE A 268 11.51 -13.60 4.88
CA PHE A 268 11.64 -14.39 6.12
C PHE A 268 13.05 -14.88 6.39
N GLY A 269 14.01 -14.70 5.49
CA GLY A 269 15.40 -15.15 5.62
C GLY A 269 15.56 -16.66 5.71
N ARG A 270 14.57 -17.45 5.26
CA ARG A 270 14.55 -18.91 5.32
C ARG A 270 13.80 -19.55 4.15
N PRO A 271 14.05 -20.85 3.83
CA PRO A 271 13.36 -21.54 2.75
C PRO A 271 11.84 -21.57 2.96
N VAL A 272 11.08 -21.32 1.90
CA VAL A 272 9.61 -21.37 1.91
C VAL A 272 9.11 -22.44 0.97
N PHE A 273 8.19 -23.27 1.47
CA PHE A 273 7.35 -24.15 0.65
C PHE A 273 5.95 -23.55 0.60
N LEU A 274 5.50 -23.16 -0.59
CA LEU A 274 4.24 -22.46 -0.81
C LEU A 274 3.26 -23.34 -1.56
N GLN A 275 2.10 -23.62 -0.96
CA GLN A 275 0.96 -24.29 -1.58
C GLN A 275 -0.12 -23.26 -1.89
N LEU A 276 -0.49 -23.12 -3.17
CA LEU A 276 -1.52 -22.21 -3.64
C LEU A 276 -2.67 -22.97 -4.28
N GLN A 277 -3.89 -22.57 -3.93
CA GLN A 277 -5.11 -23.00 -4.58
C GLN A 277 -5.93 -21.81 -5.04
N VAL A 278 -6.74 -21.97 -6.10
CA VAL A 278 -7.68 -20.94 -6.54
C VAL A 278 -9.09 -21.41 -6.22
N VAL A 279 -9.80 -20.66 -5.38
CA VAL A 279 -11.12 -21.00 -4.85
C VAL A 279 -12.13 -19.96 -5.33
N VAL A 280 -13.26 -20.42 -5.85
CA VAL A 280 -14.37 -19.55 -6.23
C VAL A 280 -15.27 -19.33 -5.02
N ARG A 281 -15.51 -18.07 -4.68
CA ARG A 281 -16.54 -17.62 -3.73
C ARG A 281 -17.42 -16.58 -4.41
N GLU A 282 -18.57 -16.99 -4.85
CA GLU A 282 -19.48 -16.10 -5.58
C GLU A 282 -19.85 -14.86 -4.79
N ARG A 283 -19.73 -13.69 -5.44
CA ARG A 283 -20.12 -12.38 -4.91
C ARG A 283 -19.52 -12.05 -3.55
N TRP A 284 -18.33 -12.56 -3.23
CA TRP A 284 -17.70 -12.32 -1.93
C TRP A 284 -17.47 -10.82 -1.64
N THR A 285 -17.26 -10.00 -2.68
CA THR A 285 -17.09 -8.54 -2.56
C THR A 285 -18.36 -7.81 -2.07
N LYS A 286 -19.50 -8.51 -2.01
CA LYS A 286 -20.78 -8.04 -1.50
C LYS A 286 -21.18 -8.68 -0.16
N ARG A 287 -20.29 -9.45 0.47
CA ARG A 287 -20.56 -10.16 1.74
C ARG A 287 -19.78 -9.51 2.89
N PRO A 288 -20.41 -8.64 3.71
CA PRO A 288 -19.72 -7.88 4.77
C PRO A 288 -18.99 -8.77 5.78
N GLU A 289 -19.57 -9.94 6.10
CA GLU A 289 -18.94 -10.88 7.04
C GLU A 289 -17.61 -11.42 6.52
N PHE A 290 -17.58 -11.81 5.25
CA PHE A 290 -16.35 -12.32 4.63
C PHE A 290 -15.33 -11.21 4.44
N ILE A 291 -15.76 -10.00 4.08
CA ILE A 291 -14.93 -8.80 3.98
C ILE A 291 -14.25 -8.54 5.33
N ARG A 292 -15.00 -8.58 6.44
CA ARG A 292 -14.43 -8.45 7.81
C ARG A 292 -13.46 -9.58 8.17
N GLN A 293 -13.73 -10.83 7.77
CA GLN A 293 -12.79 -11.95 7.97
C GLN A 293 -11.47 -11.76 7.25
N LEU A 294 -11.46 -11.05 6.13
CA LEU A 294 -10.26 -10.68 5.40
C LEU A 294 -9.51 -9.50 6.04
N GLY A 295 -10.08 -8.88 7.11
CA GLY A 295 -9.47 -7.77 7.84
C GLY A 295 -9.80 -6.39 7.27
N TYR A 296 -10.86 -6.27 6.45
CA TYR A 296 -11.36 -4.99 5.93
C TYR A 296 -12.44 -4.38 6.82
#